data_4b57fbede8394b9d9ed958481171e6a8
#
_entry.id   4b57fbede8394b9d9ed958481171e6a8
#
_cell.length_a   1.000
_cell.length_b   1.000
_cell.length_c   1.000
_cell.angle_alpha   90.00
_cell.angle_beta   90.00
_cell.angle_gamma   90.00
#
_symmetry.space_group_name_H-M   'P 1'
#
loop_
_entity.id
_entity.type
_entity.pdbx_description
1 polymer ?
#
loop_
_entity_poly.entity_id
_entity_poly.type
_entity_poly.pdbx_seq_one_letter_code
_entity_poly.pdbx_strand_id
1 'polypeptide(L)'
;MTTAADTLPLPERAVIYLRVSSAGQVNTDYDPEGISIPAQREACRRKAAQLGVEIPADGEYVEPGRSGTNMEQRPAFQAMLNRLKTRRDVKYVIVYKLSRMNRNRVDDALVLMSLRRYHVTLISATESIDETPVGQLMHGILAAFNEYRSAEDGADIRYKMREKARHGGTLGRAPIGYVNVL
;
A
#
# COMPACT_ATOMS: atom_id res chain seq x y z
N MET A 1 -6.61 -8.73 44.37
CA MET A 1 -5.81 -9.37 43.32
C MET A 1 -6.66 -9.36 42.05
N THR A 2 -6.53 -8.30 41.27
CA THR A 2 -7.31 -8.12 40.04
C THR A 2 -6.48 -8.74 38.90
N THR A 3 -6.96 -9.85 38.38
CA THR A 3 -6.39 -10.52 37.23
C THR A 3 -6.48 -9.57 36.00
N ALA A 4 -5.34 -9.12 35.52
CA ALA A 4 -5.26 -8.48 34.24
C ALA A 4 -5.79 -9.48 33.20
N ALA A 5 -6.95 -9.19 32.64
CA ALA A 5 -7.45 -9.90 31.48
C ALA A 5 -6.42 -9.72 30.35
N ASP A 6 -5.80 -10.81 29.95
CA ASP A 6 -4.87 -10.90 28.82
C ASP A 6 -5.68 -10.54 27.57
N THR A 7 -5.68 -9.26 27.21
CA THR A 7 -6.39 -8.76 26.02
C THR A 7 -5.54 -9.17 24.83
N LEU A 8 -5.84 -10.33 24.27
CA LEU A 8 -5.26 -10.75 23.00
C LEU A 8 -5.39 -9.58 22.00
N PRO A 9 -4.33 -9.21 21.31
CA PRO A 9 -4.40 -8.15 20.32
C PRO A 9 -5.48 -8.51 19.30
N LEU A 10 -6.33 -7.54 18.96
CA LEU A 10 -7.35 -7.71 17.92
C LEU A 10 -6.69 -8.20 16.63
N PRO A 11 -7.29 -9.17 15.94
CA PRO A 11 -6.71 -9.69 14.70
C PRO A 11 -6.53 -8.56 13.69
N GLU A 12 -5.39 -8.55 13.02
CA GLU A 12 -5.15 -7.61 11.93
C GLU A 12 -6.21 -7.82 10.84
N ARG A 13 -6.61 -6.74 10.18
CA ARG A 13 -7.68 -6.77 9.19
C ARG A 13 -7.16 -6.61 7.78
N ALA A 14 -7.83 -7.31 6.86
CA ALA A 14 -7.61 -7.22 5.42
C ALA A 14 -8.90 -6.86 4.69
N VAL A 15 -8.77 -6.20 3.56
CA VAL A 15 -9.84 -6.10 2.55
C VAL A 15 -9.45 -6.87 1.31
N ILE A 16 -10.44 -7.37 0.58
CA ILE A 16 -10.23 -8.06 -0.70
C ILE A 16 -10.80 -7.24 -1.84
N TYR A 17 -10.05 -7.17 -2.94
CA TYR A 17 -10.48 -6.53 -4.17
C TYR A 17 -10.51 -7.55 -5.31
N LEU A 18 -11.68 -7.70 -5.92
CA LEU A 18 -11.99 -8.69 -6.93
C LEU A 18 -12.45 -7.99 -8.21
N ARG A 19 -11.99 -8.46 -9.37
CA ARG A 19 -12.34 -7.85 -10.65
C ARG A 19 -12.44 -8.88 -11.77
N VAL A 20 -13.43 -8.71 -12.64
CA VAL A 20 -13.56 -9.42 -13.93
C VAL A 20 -13.43 -8.45 -15.10
N SER A 21 -13.15 -8.99 -16.29
CA SER A 21 -12.94 -8.19 -17.51
C SER A 21 -14.22 -7.71 -18.17
N SER A 22 -15.35 -8.38 -17.94
CA SER A 22 -16.67 -8.01 -18.50
C SER A 22 -17.81 -8.21 -17.51
N ALA A 23 -18.86 -7.38 -17.63
CA ALA A 23 -20.03 -7.42 -16.74
C ALA A 23 -20.82 -8.73 -16.83
N GLY A 24 -20.79 -9.44 -17.96
CA GLY A 24 -21.46 -10.73 -18.13
C GLY A 24 -20.81 -11.90 -17.39
N GLN A 25 -19.60 -11.69 -16.83
CA GLN A 25 -18.81 -12.76 -16.20
C GLN A 25 -18.89 -12.76 -14.67
N VAL A 26 -19.67 -11.85 -14.07
CA VAL A 26 -19.78 -11.76 -12.60
C VAL A 26 -20.34 -13.04 -11.98
N ASN A 27 -21.21 -13.75 -12.69
CA ASN A 27 -21.92 -14.92 -12.21
C ASN A 27 -21.66 -16.22 -13.02
N THR A 28 -20.72 -16.20 -13.97
CA THR A 28 -20.37 -17.39 -14.75
C THR A 28 -19.06 -17.98 -14.26
N ASP A 29 -18.97 -19.32 -14.25
CA ASP A 29 -17.75 -20.04 -13.88
C ASP A 29 -16.63 -19.92 -14.94
N TYR A 30 -16.92 -19.28 -16.06
CA TYR A 30 -16.00 -19.15 -17.18
C TYR A 30 -15.63 -17.66 -17.44
N ASP A 31 -14.39 -17.32 -17.19
CA ASP A 31 -13.76 -16.07 -17.64
C ASP A 31 -12.72 -16.43 -18.72
N PRO A 32 -12.76 -15.83 -19.93
CA PRO A 32 -11.73 -16.05 -20.96
C PRO A 32 -10.31 -15.73 -20.50
N GLU A 33 -10.13 -14.90 -19.48
CA GLU A 33 -8.87 -14.65 -18.79
C GLU A 33 -8.67 -15.51 -17.54
N GLY A 34 -9.55 -16.50 -17.30
CA GLY A 34 -9.29 -17.71 -16.54
C GLY A 34 -9.86 -17.84 -15.13
N ILE A 35 -10.52 -16.84 -14.44
CA ILE A 35 -11.04 -17.13 -13.09
C ILE A 35 -12.18 -16.21 -12.69
N SER A 36 -13.31 -16.84 -12.31
CA SER A 36 -14.56 -16.21 -11.82
C SER A 36 -14.37 -15.47 -10.48
N ILE A 37 -15.27 -14.53 -10.16
CA ILE A 37 -15.29 -13.85 -8.86
C ILE A 37 -15.36 -14.82 -7.68
N PRO A 38 -16.19 -15.91 -7.69
CA PRO A 38 -16.19 -16.90 -6.62
C PRO A 38 -14.82 -17.52 -6.37
N ALA A 39 -14.11 -17.94 -7.41
CA ALA A 39 -12.80 -18.56 -7.29
C ALA A 39 -11.72 -17.55 -6.82
N GLN A 40 -11.76 -16.31 -7.29
CA GLN A 40 -10.89 -15.24 -6.78
C GLN A 40 -11.14 -14.98 -5.29
N ARG A 41 -12.41 -14.90 -4.89
CA ARG A 41 -12.84 -14.70 -3.49
C ARG A 41 -12.30 -15.80 -2.59
N GLU A 42 -12.46 -17.05 -2.99
CA GLU A 42 -11.97 -18.19 -2.22
C GLU A 42 -10.45 -18.15 -2.06
N ALA A 43 -9.71 -17.88 -3.13
CA ALA A 43 -8.25 -17.76 -3.08
C ALA A 43 -7.80 -16.62 -2.13
N CYS A 44 -8.45 -15.46 -2.20
CA CYS A 44 -8.13 -14.33 -1.31
C CYS A 44 -8.47 -14.63 0.15
N ARG A 45 -9.61 -15.28 0.43
CA ARG A 45 -9.99 -15.69 1.79
C ARG A 45 -9.04 -16.74 2.37
N ARG A 46 -8.64 -17.71 1.56
CA ARG A 46 -7.62 -18.71 1.95
C ARG A 46 -6.29 -18.04 2.28
N LYS A 47 -5.88 -17.04 1.49
CA LYS A 47 -4.66 -16.26 1.77
C LYS A 47 -4.79 -15.47 3.06
N ALA A 48 -5.93 -14.83 3.34
CA ALA A 48 -6.19 -14.14 4.59
C ALA A 48 -6.10 -15.08 5.80
N ALA A 49 -6.69 -16.27 5.70
CA ALA A 49 -6.60 -17.31 6.73
C ALA A 49 -5.15 -17.77 6.98
N GLN A 50 -4.35 -17.96 5.93
CA GLN A 50 -2.92 -18.27 6.04
C GLN A 50 -2.12 -17.18 6.78
N LEU A 51 -2.52 -15.92 6.63
CA LEU A 51 -1.90 -14.76 7.28
C LEU A 51 -2.44 -14.53 8.70
N GLY A 52 -3.49 -15.24 9.11
CA GLY A 52 -4.16 -15.02 10.40
C GLY A 52 -4.88 -13.69 10.49
N VAL A 53 -5.34 -13.13 9.36
CA VAL A 53 -6.01 -11.83 9.30
C VAL A 53 -7.50 -11.98 9.05
N GLU A 54 -8.30 -11.07 9.64
CA GLU A 54 -9.75 -11.05 9.49
C GLU A 54 -10.17 -10.20 8.27
N ILE A 55 -11.14 -10.69 7.49
CA ILE A 55 -11.81 -9.89 6.48
C ILE A 55 -13.17 -9.47 7.08
N PRO A 56 -13.36 -8.16 7.39
CA PRO A 56 -14.63 -7.68 7.92
C PRO A 56 -15.77 -7.85 6.89
N ALA A 57 -17.02 -7.91 7.36
CA ALA A 57 -18.18 -8.13 6.50
C ALA A 57 -18.32 -7.11 5.35
N ASP A 58 -17.86 -5.86 5.58
CA ASP A 58 -17.81 -4.78 4.60
C ASP A 58 -16.44 -4.67 3.90
N GLY A 59 -15.58 -5.69 4.03
CA GLY A 59 -14.20 -5.70 3.51
C GLY A 59 -14.06 -6.29 2.10
N GLU A 60 -15.14 -6.58 1.40
CA GLU A 60 -15.10 -7.13 0.04
C GLU A 60 -15.51 -6.07 -0.99
N TYR A 61 -14.65 -5.84 -1.97
CA TYR A 61 -14.84 -4.87 -3.05
C TYR A 61 -14.83 -5.60 -4.39
N VAL A 62 -15.99 -5.69 -5.03
CA VAL A 62 -16.16 -6.36 -6.32
C VAL A 62 -16.36 -5.32 -7.41
N GLU A 63 -15.43 -5.28 -8.37
CA GLU A 63 -15.55 -4.43 -9.56
C GLU A 63 -16.19 -5.24 -10.68
N PRO A 64 -17.46 -4.97 -11.04
CA PRO A 64 -18.07 -5.59 -12.20
C PRO A 64 -17.34 -5.10 -13.45
N GLY A 65 -16.95 -6.02 -14.31
CA GLY A 65 -16.18 -5.72 -15.52
C GLY A 65 -16.86 -4.64 -16.36
N ARG A 66 -16.26 -3.48 -16.40
CA ARG A 66 -16.52 -2.43 -17.40
C ARG A 66 -15.28 -2.26 -18.24
N SER A 67 -15.45 -2.04 -19.54
CA SER A 67 -14.37 -1.83 -20.50
C SER A 67 -13.66 -0.47 -20.38
N GLY A 68 -13.50 0.03 -19.15
CA GLY A 68 -12.84 1.31 -18.88
C GLY A 68 -11.39 1.13 -18.44
N THR A 69 -10.48 1.72 -19.17
CA THR A 69 -9.05 1.81 -18.81
C THR A 69 -8.78 2.82 -17.71
N ASN A 70 -9.76 3.62 -17.31
CA ASN A 70 -9.57 4.75 -16.40
C ASN A 70 -9.89 4.37 -14.94
N MET A 71 -8.99 4.68 -14.01
CA MET A 71 -9.14 4.44 -12.58
C MET A 71 -10.37 5.14 -11.99
N GLU A 72 -10.79 6.27 -12.57
CA GLU A 72 -11.99 7.02 -12.17
C GLU A 72 -13.31 6.25 -12.42
N GLN A 73 -13.29 5.25 -13.30
CA GLN A 73 -14.46 4.45 -13.67
C GLN A 73 -14.61 3.17 -12.83
N ARG A 74 -13.91 3.05 -11.69
CA ARG A 74 -13.90 1.89 -10.81
C ARG A 74 -14.47 2.23 -9.44
N PRO A 75 -15.79 2.27 -9.28
CA PRO A 75 -16.43 2.70 -8.03
C PRO A 75 -16.05 1.83 -6.83
N ALA A 76 -15.94 0.50 -6.99
CA ALA A 76 -15.54 -0.38 -5.90
C ALA A 76 -14.08 -0.12 -5.48
N PHE A 77 -13.19 0.12 -6.43
CA PHE A 77 -11.80 0.48 -6.15
C PHE A 77 -11.68 1.81 -5.43
N GLN A 78 -12.41 2.83 -5.88
CA GLN A 78 -12.45 4.13 -5.22
C GLN A 78 -13.02 4.06 -3.81
N ALA A 79 -14.09 3.28 -3.60
CA ALA A 79 -14.66 3.05 -2.28
C ALA A 79 -13.64 2.36 -1.34
N MET A 80 -12.89 1.39 -1.84
CA MET A 80 -11.80 0.75 -1.10
C MET A 80 -10.73 1.77 -0.69
N LEU A 81 -10.20 2.55 -1.64
CA LEU A 81 -9.17 3.56 -1.35
C LEU A 81 -9.66 4.61 -0.34
N ASN A 82 -10.92 5.04 -0.47
CA ASN A 82 -11.52 5.98 0.47
C ASN A 82 -11.60 5.40 1.89
N ARG A 83 -12.00 4.13 2.05
CA ARG A 83 -11.96 3.45 3.35
C ARG A 83 -10.56 3.44 3.94
N LEU A 84 -9.56 3.02 3.15
CA LEU A 84 -8.17 2.95 3.62
C LEU A 84 -7.64 4.32 4.08
N LYS A 85 -8.06 5.38 3.39
CA LYS A 85 -7.73 6.77 3.74
C LYS A 85 -8.40 7.23 5.04
N THR A 86 -9.69 6.91 5.22
CA THR A 86 -10.52 7.49 6.28
C THR A 86 -10.53 6.67 7.57
N ARG A 87 -10.69 5.35 7.47
CA ARG A 87 -10.84 4.49 8.66
C ARG A 87 -9.52 3.98 9.22
N ARG A 88 -8.53 3.72 8.37
CA ARG A 88 -7.21 3.17 8.75
C ARG A 88 -7.30 1.91 9.64
N ASP A 89 -8.37 1.13 9.45
CA ASP A 89 -8.69 -0.06 10.22
C ASP A 89 -8.16 -1.36 9.58
N VAL A 90 -7.46 -1.23 8.45
CA VAL A 90 -7.02 -2.34 7.59
C VAL A 90 -5.52 -2.27 7.40
N LYS A 91 -4.84 -3.40 7.51
CA LYS A 91 -3.39 -3.52 7.31
C LYS A 91 -3.03 -4.12 5.94
N TYR A 92 -3.94 -4.90 5.34
CA TYR A 92 -3.68 -5.59 4.09
C TYR A 92 -4.79 -5.38 3.06
N VAL A 93 -4.39 -5.23 1.80
CA VAL A 93 -5.26 -5.38 0.63
C VAL A 93 -4.86 -6.67 -0.06
N ILE A 94 -5.77 -7.61 -0.21
CA ILE A 94 -5.52 -8.89 -0.87
C ILE A 94 -6.21 -8.89 -2.24
N VAL A 95 -5.45 -9.18 -3.28
CA VAL A 95 -5.94 -9.34 -4.66
C VAL A 95 -5.63 -10.75 -5.15
N TYR A 96 -6.39 -11.27 -6.10
CA TYR A 96 -6.09 -12.59 -6.66
C TYR A 96 -4.73 -12.60 -7.36
N LYS A 97 -4.52 -11.66 -8.30
CA LYS A 97 -3.26 -11.38 -9.01
C LYS A 97 -3.06 -9.88 -9.14
N LEU A 98 -1.82 -9.43 -9.24
CA LEU A 98 -1.52 -8.00 -9.44
C LEU A 98 -2.15 -7.46 -10.74
N SER A 99 -2.16 -8.24 -11.80
CA SER A 99 -2.81 -7.89 -13.07
C SER A 99 -4.32 -7.61 -12.95
N ARG A 100 -4.95 -8.05 -11.86
CA ARG A 100 -6.35 -7.75 -11.55
C ARG A 100 -6.53 -6.40 -10.86
N MET A 101 -5.46 -5.82 -10.36
CA MET A 101 -5.52 -4.51 -9.72
C MET A 101 -5.59 -3.39 -10.75
N ASN A 102 -4.66 -3.36 -11.71
CA ASN A 102 -4.64 -2.33 -12.75
C ASN A 102 -4.22 -2.93 -14.11
N ARG A 103 -4.49 -2.17 -15.19
CA ARG A 103 -4.06 -2.49 -16.56
C ARG A 103 -2.84 -1.67 -17.00
N ASN A 104 -2.50 -0.63 -16.27
CA ASN A 104 -1.41 0.29 -16.59
C ASN A 104 -0.38 0.29 -15.44
N ARG A 105 0.89 0.13 -15.78
CA ARG A 105 2.01 0.10 -14.81
C ARG A 105 2.18 1.39 -14.02
N VAL A 106 1.82 2.53 -14.62
CA VAL A 106 1.88 3.84 -13.93
C VAL A 106 0.82 3.92 -12.84
N ASP A 107 -0.41 3.45 -13.15
CA ASP A 107 -1.50 3.40 -12.17
C ASP A 107 -1.17 2.43 -11.03
N ASP A 108 -0.51 1.30 -11.33
CA ASP A 108 -0.02 0.36 -10.31
C ASP A 108 0.92 1.04 -9.32
N ALA A 109 1.89 1.79 -9.82
CA ALA A 109 2.86 2.49 -8.98
C ALA A 109 2.18 3.53 -8.07
N LEU A 110 1.27 4.35 -8.62
CA LEU A 110 0.53 5.36 -7.86
C LEU A 110 -0.34 4.75 -6.76
N VAL A 111 -1.01 3.63 -7.06
CA VAL A 111 -1.82 2.91 -6.08
C VAL A 111 -0.96 2.35 -4.96
N LEU A 112 0.14 1.70 -5.30
CA LEU A 112 1.06 1.13 -4.31
C LEU A 112 1.69 2.20 -3.42
N MET A 113 2.05 3.37 -3.97
CA MET A 113 2.49 4.52 -3.18
C MET A 113 1.39 5.02 -2.23
N SER A 114 0.14 5.05 -2.69
CA SER A 114 -1.01 5.43 -1.87
C SER A 114 -1.25 4.45 -0.73
N LEU A 115 -1.22 3.15 -1.02
CA LEU A 115 -1.36 2.10 0.00
C LEU A 115 -0.27 2.22 1.07
N ARG A 116 0.97 2.44 0.65
CA ARG A 116 2.09 2.63 1.59
C ARG A 116 1.92 3.87 2.46
N ARG A 117 1.42 4.98 1.91
CA ARG A 117 1.10 6.20 2.68
C ARG A 117 0.06 5.93 3.76
N TYR A 118 -0.84 4.97 3.53
CA TYR A 118 -1.85 4.54 4.51
C TYR A 118 -1.36 3.41 5.41
N HIS A 119 -0.09 2.98 5.31
CA HIS A 119 0.49 1.84 6.03
C HIS A 119 -0.23 0.52 5.71
N VAL A 120 -0.70 0.36 4.49
CA VAL A 120 -1.39 -0.83 4.01
C VAL A 120 -0.48 -1.60 3.05
N THR A 121 -0.37 -2.90 3.27
CA THR A 121 0.43 -3.81 2.44
C THR A 121 -0.45 -4.49 1.40
N LEU A 122 -0.03 -4.45 0.13
CA LEU A 122 -0.67 -5.22 -0.94
C LEU A 122 -0.16 -6.65 -0.95
N ILE A 123 -1.07 -7.60 -1.05
CA ILE A 123 -0.76 -9.04 -1.11
C ILE A 123 -1.49 -9.66 -2.31
N SER A 124 -0.78 -10.45 -3.10
CA SER A 124 -1.38 -11.32 -4.10
C SER A 124 -1.66 -12.69 -3.49
N ALA A 125 -2.84 -13.28 -3.80
CA ALA A 125 -3.20 -14.60 -3.33
C ALA A 125 -2.42 -15.73 -4.02
N THR A 126 -1.92 -15.49 -5.24
CA THR A 126 -1.30 -16.52 -6.09
C THR A 126 0.13 -16.21 -6.53
N GLU A 127 0.63 -14.99 -6.29
CA GLU A 127 1.93 -14.55 -6.75
C GLU A 127 2.75 -14.00 -5.59
N SER A 128 4.07 -14.23 -5.58
CA SER A 128 5.01 -13.48 -4.77
C SER A 128 5.20 -12.09 -5.40
N ILE A 129 4.81 -11.03 -4.71
CA ILE A 129 4.86 -9.66 -5.26
C ILE A 129 6.30 -9.27 -5.59
N ASP A 130 7.26 -9.67 -4.76
CA ASP A 130 8.67 -9.32 -4.94
C ASP A 130 9.30 -9.94 -6.19
N GLU A 131 8.77 -11.07 -6.66
CA GLU A 131 9.24 -11.78 -7.85
C GLU A 131 8.54 -11.31 -9.14
N THR A 132 7.49 -10.52 -9.03
CA THR A 132 6.78 -10.03 -10.21
C THR A 132 7.49 -8.82 -10.84
N PRO A 133 7.33 -8.57 -12.17
CA PRO A 133 7.84 -7.36 -12.80
C PRO A 133 7.29 -6.07 -12.17
N VAL A 134 6.09 -6.13 -11.59
CA VAL A 134 5.47 -5.00 -10.86
C VAL A 134 6.15 -4.81 -9.51
N GLY A 135 6.47 -5.88 -8.80
CA GLY A 135 7.25 -5.82 -7.56
C GLY A 135 8.64 -5.22 -7.79
N GLN A 136 9.34 -5.67 -8.83
CA GLN A 136 10.66 -5.13 -9.21
C GLN A 136 10.58 -3.64 -9.56
N LEU A 137 9.58 -3.23 -10.34
CA LEU A 137 9.33 -1.81 -10.63
C LEU A 137 9.07 -1.01 -9.36
N MET A 138 8.30 -1.59 -8.42
CA MET A 138 8.04 -0.96 -7.13
C MET A 138 9.31 -0.73 -6.32
N HIS A 139 10.17 -1.74 -6.22
CA HIS A 139 11.47 -1.58 -5.53
C HIS A 139 12.29 -0.46 -6.16
N GLY A 140 12.31 -0.38 -7.50
CA GLY A 140 12.99 0.70 -8.23
C GLY A 140 12.40 2.09 -7.91
N ILE A 141 11.08 2.24 -7.94
CA ILE A 141 10.40 3.50 -7.61
C ILE A 141 10.65 3.90 -6.15
N LEU A 142 10.60 2.95 -5.23
CA LEU A 142 10.84 3.22 -3.81
C LEU A 142 12.30 3.61 -3.54
N ALA A 143 13.25 2.97 -4.21
CA ALA A 143 14.65 3.34 -4.13
C ALA A 143 14.87 4.78 -4.64
N ALA A 144 14.34 5.12 -5.82
CA ALA A 144 14.42 6.47 -6.38
C ALA A 144 13.75 7.52 -5.48
N PHE A 145 12.61 7.20 -4.88
CA PHE A 145 11.91 8.11 -3.95
C PHE A 145 12.69 8.34 -2.66
N ASN A 146 13.30 7.29 -2.10
CA ASN A 146 14.13 7.41 -0.91
C ASN A 146 15.39 8.24 -1.19
N GLU A 147 16.00 8.06 -2.36
CA GLU A 147 17.14 8.86 -2.83
C GLU A 147 16.76 10.34 -2.99
N TYR A 148 15.63 10.62 -3.63
CA TYR A 148 15.10 11.99 -3.77
C TYR A 148 14.87 12.65 -2.40
N ARG A 149 14.20 11.99 -1.45
CA ARG A 149 14.00 12.50 -0.10
C ARG A 149 15.31 12.77 0.62
N SER A 150 16.27 11.86 0.53
CA SER A 150 17.60 12.03 1.13
C SER A 150 18.33 13.24 0.55
N ALA A 151 18.21 13.48 -0.75
CA ALA A 151 18.76 14.64 -1.42
C ALA A 151 18.08 15.95 -0.98
N GLU A 152 16.76 15.96 -0.86
CA GLU A 152 15.95 17.08 -0.38
C GLU A 152 16.28 17.43 1.08
N ASP A 153 16.29 16.42 1.97
CA ASP A 153 16.69 16.59 3.37
C ASP A 153 18.12 17.13 3.48
N GLY A 154 19.04 16.61 2.67
CA GLY A 154 20.41 17.10 2.60
C GLY A 154 20.54 18.55 2.10
N ALA A 155 19.67 18.98 1.18
CA ALA A 155 19.63 20.38 0.72
C ALA A 155 19.10 21.31 1.81
N ASP A 156 18.05 20.90 2.52
CA ASP A 156 17.45 21.65 3.63
C ASP A 156 18.42 21.80 4.81
N ILE A 157 19.10 20.71 5.19
CA ILE A 157 20.14 20.74 6.22
C ILE A 157 21.26 21.71 5.81
N ARG A 158 21.76 21.64 4.59
CA ARG A 158 22.80 22.55 4.09
C ARG A 158 22.35 24.02 4.11
N TYR A 159 21.10 24.28 3.75
CA TYR A 159 20.51 25.61 3.81
C TYR A 159 20.49 26.13 5.27
N LYS A 160 19.92 25.36 6.19
CA LYS A 160 19.83 25.69 7.62
C LYS A 160 21.21 25.88 8.25
N MET A 161 22.18 25.05 7.92
CA MET A 161 23.57 25.20 8.37
C MET A 161 24.21 26.52 7.86
N ARG A 162 23.98 26.85 6.59
CA ARG A 162 24.48 28.10 6.00
C ARG A 162 23.86 29.33 6.66
N GLU A 163 22.56 29.30 6.89
CA GLU A 163 21.87 30.38 7.59
C GLU A 163 22.38 30.55 9.04
N LYS A 164 22.55 29.43 9.76
CA LYS A 164 23.13 29.47 11.11
C LYS A 164 24.52 30.04 11.12
N ALA A 165 25.38 29.69 10.16
CA ALA A 165 26.72 30.22 10.04
C ALA A 165 26.72 31.73 9.73
N ARG A 166 25.82 32.21 8.85
CA ARG A 166 25.66 33.66 8.53
C ARG A 166 25.25 34.48 9.74
N HIS A 167 24.48 33.90 10.65
CA HIS A 167 24.10 34.54 11.91
C HIS A 167 25.13 34.34 13.05
N GLY A 168 26.33 33.86 12.74
CA GLY A 168 27.41 33.68 13.72
C GLY A 168 27.31 32.43 14.57
N GLY A 169 26.32 31.52 14.25
CA GLY A 169 26.17 30.28 14.98
C GLY A 169 27.21 29.24 14.57
N THR A 170 27.65 28.42 15.52
CA THR A 170 28.59 27.32 15.29
C THR A 170 27.88 26.11 14.67
N LEU A 171 28.52 25.45 13.68
CA LEU A 171 27.98 24.29 12.94
C LEU A 171 28.39 22.96 13.54
N GLY A 172 29.17 22.95 14.59
CA GLY A 172 29.67 21.70 15.18
C GLY A 172 30.12 21.87 16.62
N ARG A 173 30.76 20.83 17.12
CA ARG A 173 31.39 20.88 18.45
C ARG A 173 32.60 21.83 18.43
N ALA A 174 32.69 22.67 19.44
CA ALA A 174 33.84 23.54 19.56
C ALA A 174 35.15 22.71 19.56
N PRO A 175 36.22 23.18 18.88
CA PRO A 175 37.55 22.57 19.00
C PRO A 175 38.04 22.55 20.44
N ILE A 176 39.03 21.71 20.72
CA ILE A 176 39.66 21.65 22.06
C ILE A 176 40.17 23.04 22.42
N GLY A 177 39.78 23.55 23.60
CA GLY A 177 40.17 24.88 24.08
C GLY A 177 39.15 25.99 23.77
N TYR A 178 38.07 25.71 23.08
CA TYR A 178 36.98 26.66 22.77
C TYR A 178 35.65 26.18 23.31
N VAL A 179 34.75 27.09 23.59
CA VAL A 179 33.36 26.80 24.03
C VAL A 179 32.41 27.49 23.07
N ASN A 180 31.35 26.77 22.65
CA ASN A 180 30.27 27.42 21.92
C ASN A 180 29.52 28.36 22.85
N VAL A 181 29.49 29.64 22.52
CA VAL A 181 28.64 30.61 23.21
C VAL A 181 27.26 30.57 22.59
N LEU A 182 26.19 30.44 23.42
CA LEU A 182 24.80 30.46 23.01
C LEU A 182 24.35 31.85 22.63
#